data_09b030548e9881c45162ee5d62779972
#
_entry.id   09b030548e9881c45162ee5d62779972
#
_cell.length_a   1.000
_cell.length_b   1.000
_cell.length_c   1.000
_cell.angle_alpha   90.00
_cell.angle_beta   90.00
_cell.angle_gamma   90.00
#
_symmetry.space_group_name_H-M   'P 1'
#
loop_
_entity.id
_entity.type
_entity.pdbx_description
1 polymer ?
#
loop_
_entity_poly.entity_id
_entity_poly.type
_entity_poly.pdbx_seq_one_letter_code
_entity_poly.pdbx_strand_id
1 'polypeptide(L)'
;MLRARQGGFGSGSVLVDCCLWFNEWDALKWRLTALDSLVDRFVVVEGDKTFQGQPKPWRLTNRWSEFAAWSDRIIWEQVELSGDNWERQRQQRRAMKERAKQAHPGPDDIVVFSDVEEVWDQRMLGRWAEAIAVAGQDMRVLKPEWQRSTNWPGSIGGPWRLMESEDWQRLRDRRYELPRLESGWHLTWMGGADACREKAAAISDPKYRNVNFDWLIQHQRWVDRPLQDVGNRPEGVPETW
;
A
#
# COMPACT_ATOMS: atom_id res chain seq x y z
N MET A 1 0.58 -5.29 25.29
CA MET A 1 -0.55 -6.22 25.49
C MET A 1 -1.07 -6.59 24.11
N LEU A 2 -0.95 -7.86 23.69
CA LEU A 2 -1.51 -8.32 22.40
C LEU A 2 -3.04 -8.21 22.48
N ARG A 3 -3.65 -7.49 21.54
CA ARG A 3 -5.13 -7.40 21.43
C ARG A 3 -5.67 -8.77 21.01
N ALA A 4 -6.74 -9.25 21.65
CA ALA A 4 -7.43 -10.46 21.24
C ALA A 4 -8.07 -10.24 19.87
N ARG A 5 -7.61 -10.98 18.85
CA ARG A 5 -8.20 -10.96 17.50
C ARG A 5 -9.56 -11.67 17.52
N GLN A 6 -10.57 -11.03 16.94
CA GLN A 6 -11.83 -11.70 16.62
C GLN A 6 -11.63 -12.45 15.30
N GLY A 7 -11.45 -13.78 15.35
CA GLY A 7 -11.47 -14.65 14.19
C GLY A 7 -10.23 -15.53 14.02
N GLY A 8 -10.36 -16.80 14.34
CA GLY A 8 -9.80 -18.02 13.69
C GLY A 8 -8.32 -18.22 13.42
N PHE A 9 -7.43 -17.26 13.67
CA PHE A 9 -5.99 -17.47 13.61
C PHE A 9 -5.47 -17.88 14.99
N GLY A 10 -4.51 -18.82 15.02
CA GLY A 10 -3.94 -19.35 16.26
C GLY A 10 -3.53 -18.22 17.20
N SER A 11 -3.88 -18.33 18.48
CA SER A 11 -3.53 -17.39 19.53
C SER A 11 -2.00 -17.29 19.64
N GLY A 12 -1.36 -16.39 18.91
CA GLY A 12 0.09 -16.20 18.94
C GLY A 12 0.74 -15.79 17.64
N SER A 13 0.06 -15.90 16.48
CA SER A 13 0.66 -15.47 15.21
C SER A 13 0.68 -13.96 15.06
N VAL A 14 1.82 -13.40 14.66
CA VAL A 14 2.01 -11.98 14.38
C VAL A 14 1.64 -11.69 12.92
N LEU A 15 0.99 -10.56 12.69
CA LEU A 15 0.75 -10.05 11.35
C LEU A 15 1.47 -8.71 11.16
N VAL A 16 2.35 -8.68 10.16
CA VAL A 16 3.14 -7.51 9.78
C VAL A 16 2.63 -6.97 8.45
N ASP A 17 2.23 -5.70 8.43
CA ASP A 17 1.78 -5.01 7.24
C ASP A 17 2.80 -3.95 6.82
N CYS A 18 3.34 -4.05 5.60
CA CYS A 18 4.43 -3.23 5.10
C CYS A 18 3.98 -2.39 3.91
N CYS A 19 4.25 -1.08 3.93
CA CYS A 19 3.93 -0.23 2.79
C CYS A 19 5.03 0.78 2.44
N LEU A 20 5.12 1.11 1.14
CA LEU A 20 5.85 2.28 0.67
C LEU A 20 4.96 3.50 0.84
N TRP A 21 5.53 4.60 1.34
CA TRP A 21 4.83 5.85 1.53
C TRP A 21 5.62 7.03 0.95
N PHE A 22 4.93 7.95 0.28
CA PHE A 22 5.52 9.15 -0.30
C PHE A 22 4.99 10.43 0.34
N ASN A 23 3.68 10.68 0.24
CA ASN A 23 3.00 11.89 0.69
C ASN A 23 1.48 11.68 0.89
N GLU A 24 1.03 10.46 0.76
CA GLU A 24 -0.38 10.12 0.81
C GLU A 24 -0.85 9.99 2.27
N TRP A 25 -0.98 11.13 2.99
CA TRP A 25 -1.36 11.19 4.40
C TRP A 25 -2.68 10.48 4.70
N ASP A 26 -3.69 10.79 3.91
CA ASP A 26 -5.03 10.23 4.07
C ASP A 26 -5.05 8.73 3.77
N ALA A 27 -4.26 8.27 2.78
CA ALA A 27 -4.11 6.85 2.47
C ALA A 27 -3.45 6.09 3.63
N LEU A 28 -2.38 6.64 4.21
CA LEU A 28 -1.73 6.01 5.35
C LEU A 28 -2.67 5.94 6.55
N LYS A 29 -3.34 7.04 6.88
CA LYS A 29 -4.29 7.09 8.01
C LYS A 29 -5.46 6.12 7.80
N TRP A 30 -6.03 6.09 6.60
CA TRP A 30 -7.07 5.12 6.26
C TRP A 30 -6.59 3.68 6.38
N ARG A 31 -5.39 3.35 5.82
CA ARG A 31 -4.79 2.02 5.94
C ARG A 31 -4.64 1.58 7.39
N LEU A 32 -4.02 2.42 8.23
CA LEU A 32 -3.82 2.12 9.65
C LEU A 32 -5.16 1.90 10.38
N THR A 33 -6.18 2.71 10.08
CA THR A 33 -7.52 2.58 10.67
C THR A 33 -8.22 1.29 10.21
N ALA A 34 -8.23 1.02 8.91
CA ALA A 34 -8.90 -0.14 8.32
C ALA A 34 -8.29 -1.47 8.80
N LEU A 35 -6.97 -1.49 9.03
CA LEU A 35 -6.23 -2.67 9.45
C LEU A 35 -5.94 -2.72 10.96
N ASP A 36 -6.42 -1.76 11.75
CA ASP A 36 -6.08 -1.60 13.17
C ASP A 36 -6.33 -2.86 14.01
N SER A 37 -7.44 -3.54 13.79
CA SER A 37 -7.82 -4.75 14.54
C SER A 37 -7.11 -6.02 14.07
N LEU A 38 -6.46 -5.99 12.90
CA LEU A 38 -5.86 -7.17 12.27
C LEU A 38 -4.34 -7.21 12.42
N VAL A 39 -3.68 -6.06 12.32
CA VAL A 39 -2.22 -5.92 12.19
C VAL A 39 -1.55 -5.68 13.54
N ASP A 40 -0.47 -6.39 13.83
CA ASP A 40 0.32 -6.21 15.06
C ASP A 40 1.44 -5.19 14.87
N ARG A 41 2.04 -5.14 13.67
CA ARG A 41 3.13 -4.21 13.34
C ARG A 41 2.92 -3.65 11.94
N PHE A 42 3.12 -2.35 11.81
CA PHE A 42 3.15 -1.65 10.53
C PHE A 42 4.58 -1.24 10.20
N VAL A 43 5.06 -1.59 9.02
CA VAL A 43 6.33 -1.11 8.48
C VAL A 43 6.04 -0.06 7.41
N VAL A 44 6.46 1.17 7.66
CA VAL A 44 6.25 2.30 6.74
C VAL A 44 7.60 2.79 6.23
N VAL A 45 7.82 2.74 4.93
CA VAL A 45 9.10 3.12 4.32
C VAL A 45 8.97 4.41 3.53
N GLU A 46 9.79 5.39 3.90
CA GLU A 46 9.86 6.70 3.26
C GLU A 46 11.24 6.91 2.62
N GLY A 47 11.29 7.31 1.33
CA GLY A 47 12.53 7.71 0.66
C GLY A 47 12.84 9.19 0.80
N ASP A 48 14.13 9.59 0.74
CA ASP A 48 14.61 10.99 0.73
C ASP A 48 14.40 11.69 -0.61
N LYS A 49 14.02 10.95 -1.64
CA LYS A 49 13.76 11.44 -3.00
C LYS A 49 12.48 10.83 -3.55
N THR A 50 11.91 11.50 -4.55
CA THR A 50 10.90 10.89 -5.42
C THR A 50 11.55 9.79 -6.27
N PHE A 51 10.77 8.92 -6.89
CA PHE A 51 11.33 7.95 -7.84
C PHE A 51 11.95 8.64 -9.08
N GLN A 52 11.57 9.88 -9.38
CA GLN A 52 12.22 10.70 -10.42
C GLN A 52 13.54 11.34 -9.95
N GLY A 53 13.94 11.15 -8.69
CA GLY A 53 15.19 11.64 -8.13
C GLY A 53 15.14 13.05 -7.58
N GLN A 54 13.98 13.69 -7.53
CA GLN A 54 13.83 15.00 -6.88
C GLN A 54 13.94 14.84 -5.37
N PRO A 55 14.82 15.60 -4.69
CA PRO A 55 14.92 15.59 -3.24
C PRO A 55 13.58 15.95 -2.60
N LYS A 56 13.23 15.29 -1.51
CA LYS A 56 12.10 15.64 -0.68
C LYS A 56 12.48 15.59 0.80
N PRO A 57 11.89 16.46 1.63
CA PRO A 57 12.11 16.36 3.07
C PRO A 57 11.47 15.08 3.62
N TRP A 58 11.98 14.61 4.75
CA TRP A 58 11.33 13.60 5.56
C TRP A 58 10.00 14.17 6.09
N ARG A 59 8.89 13.57 5.72
CA ARG A 59 7.58 14.16 5.98
C ARG A 59 6.85 13.53 7.15
N LEU A 60 7.01 12.23 7.37
CA LEU A 60 6.24 11.51 8.39
C LEU A 60 6.45 12.10 9.79
N THR A 61 7.67 12.55 10.13
CA THR A 61 7.97 13.21 11.39
C THR A 61 7.17 14.48 11.63
N ASN A 62 6.85 15.23 10.58
CA ASN A 62 6.19 16.53 10.71
C ASN A 62 4.73 16.42 11.23
N ARG A 63 4.11 15.26 11.05
CA ARG A 63 2.74 14.98 11.46
C ARG A 63 2.62 13.73 12.33
N TRP A 64 3.72 13.34 12.99
CA TRP A 64 3.78 12.10 13.79
C TRP A 64 2.68 12.02 14.85
N SER A 65 2.31 13.15 15.45
CA SER A 65 1.23 13.22 16.45
C SER A 65 -0.11 12.69 15.94
N GLU A 66 -0.37 12.78 14.63
CA GLU A 66 -1.62 12.25 14.05
C GLU A 66 -1.68 10.73 14.03
N PHE A 67 -0.51 10.08 14.18
CA PHE A 67 -0.35 8.62 14.20
C PHE A 67 -0.10 8.07 15.61
N ALA A 68 -0.32 8.89 16.65
CA ALA A 68 -0.06 8.54 18.04
C ALA A 68 -0.77 7.24 18.49
N ALA A 69 -1.96 6.96 17.95
CA ALA A 69 -2.72 5.73 18.25
C ALA A 69 -2.00 4.43 17.80
N TRP A 70 -1.06 4.53 16.87
CA TRP A 70 -0.31 3.40 16.30
C TRP A 70 1.20 3.51 16.52
N SER A 71 1.69 4.54 17.22
CA SER A 71 3.12 4.86 17.34
C SER A 71 3.96 3.75 17.94
N ASP A 72 3.39 2.92 18.81
CA ASP A 72 4.02 1.74 19.40
C ASP A 72 4.09 0.52 18.47
N ARG A 73 3.34 0.57 17.36
CA ARG A 73 3.25 -0.50 16.36
C ARG A 73 3.87 -0.13 15.01
N ILE A 74 4.15 1.14 14.75
CA ILE A 74 4.78 1.59 13.50
C ILE A 74 6.31 1.45 13.62
N ILE A 75 6.87 0.68 12.71
CA ILE A 75 8.31 0.63 12.42
C ILE A 75 8.51 1.52 11.19
N TRP A 76 9.07 2.71 11.41
CA TRP A 76 9.31 3.66 10.33
C TRP A 76 10.75 3.60 9.85
N GLU A 77 10.93 3.53 8.54
CA GLU A 77 12.24 3.52 7.89
C GLU A 77 12.41 4.67 6.92
N GLN A 78 13.52 5.38 7.08
CA GLN A 78 13.99 6.40 6.15
C GLN A 78 15.09 5.82 5.27
N VAL A 79 14.93 5.93 3.94
CA VAL A 79 15.87 5.35 2.97
C VAL A 79 16.46 6.44 2.08
N GLU A 80 17.77 6.55 2.06
CA GLU A 80 18.49 7.36 1.09
C GLU A 80 18.51 6.62 -0.26
N LEU A 81 17.94 7.26 -1.27
CA LEU A 81 17.73 6.66 -2.58
C LEU A 81 18.78 7.14 -3.59
N SER A 82 19.25 6.23 -4.46
CA SER A 82 20.25 6.50 -5.49
C SER A 82 19.93 5.76 -6.80
N GLY A 83 20.68 6.03 -7.85
CA GLY A 83 20.49 5.36 -9.14
C GLY A 83 19.33 5.92 -9.97
N ASP A 84 18.81 5.10 -10.87
CA ASP A 84 17.65 5.43 -11.71
C ASP A 84 16.31 5.30 -10.97
N ASN A 85 15.21 5.66 -11.64
CA ASN A 85 13.86 5.64 -11.08
C ASN A 85 13.43 4.23 -10.61
N TRP A 86 13.81 3.19 -11.35
CA TRP A 86 13.48 1.82 -10.99
C TRP A 86 14.36 1.29 -9.85
N GLU A 87 15.65 1.69 -9.83
CA GLU A 87 16.54 1.33 -8.72
C GLU A 87 16.09 1.95 -7.41
N ARG A 88 15.68 3.22 -7.40
CA ARG A 88 15.10 3.87 -6.21
C ARG A 88 13.88 3.12 -5.67
N GLN A 89 13.01 2.65 -6.56
CA GLN A 89 11.86 1.85 -6.15
C GLN A 89 12.28 0.48 -5.56
N ARG A 90 13.27 -0.18 -6.17
CA ARG A 90 13.83 -1.44 -5.65
C ARG A 90 14.47 -1.25 -4.28
N GLN A 91 15.21 -0.17 -4.06
CA GLN A 91 15.84 0.16 -2.78
C GLN A 91 14.80 0.30 -1.67
N GLN A 92 13.70 1.00 -1.90
CA GLN A 92 12.63 1.10 -0.91
C GLN A 92 12.01 -0.29 -0.59
N ARG A 93 11.77 -1.14 -1.58
CA ARG A 93 11.23 -2.49 -1.32
C ARG A 93 12.20 -3.38 -0.57
N ARG A 94 13.51 -3.28 -0.85
CA ARG A 94 14.54 -4.00 -0.06
C ARG A 94 14.55 -3.52 1.39
N ALA A 95 14.54 -2.20 1.61
CA ALA A 95 14.48 -1.64 2.96
C ALA A 95 13.22 -2.08 3.70
N MET A 96 12.08 -2.11 3.03
CA MET A 96 10.83 -2.61 3.60
C MET A 96 10.94 -4.05 4.09
N LYS A 97 11.55 -4.94 3.29
CA LYS A 97 11.81 -6.33 3.68
C LYS A 97 12.76 -6.43 4.88
N GLU A 98 13.85 -5.66 4.87
CA GLU A 98 14.81 -5.65 5.99
C GLU A 98 14.16 -5.13 7.29
N ARG A 99 13.24 -4.17 7.20
CA ARG A 99 12.48 -3.70 8.36
C ARG A 99 11.40 -4.68 8.82
N ALA A 100 10.79 -5.43 7.90
CA ALA A 100 9.88 -6.50 8.28
C ALA A 100 10.56 -7.57 9.16
N LYS A 101 11.85 -7.87 8.93
CA LYS A 101 12.64 -8.75 9.81
C LYS A 101 12.76 -8.23 11.23
N GLN A 102 12.81 -6.91 11.44
CA GLN A 102 12.89 -6.29 12.76
C GLN A 102 11.59 -6.38 13.55
N ALA A 103 10.47 -6.67 12.90
CA ALA A 103 9.24 -7.05 13.58
C ALA A 103 9.32 -8.47 14.18
N HIS A 104 10.44 -9.19 13.94
CA HIS A 104 10.71 -10.55 14.40
C HIS A 104 9.58 -11.55 14.13
N PRO A 105 9.10 -11.65 12.87
CA PRO A 105 8.06 -12.62 12.55
C PRO A 105 8.58 -14.04 12.71
N GLY A 106 7.78 -14.89 13.35
CA GLY A 106 8.00 -16.34 13.35
C GLY A 106 7.73 -16.97 11.97
N PRO A 107 8.11 -18.21 11.75
CA PRO A 107 8.01 -18.85 10.42
C PRO A 107 6.60 -18.84 9.81
N ASP A 108 5.57 -19.00 10.65
CA ASP A 108 4.18 -19.06 10.23
C ASP A 108 3.42 -17.74 10.40
N ASP A 109 4.11 -16.68 10.84
CA ASP A 109 3.55 -15.34 10.89
C ASP A 109 3.32 -14.80 9.48
N ILE A 110 2.26 -14.00 9.33
CA ILE A 110 1.91 -13.44 8.03
C ILE A 110 2.61 -12.10 7.85
N VAL A 111 3.30 -11.95 6.72
CA VAL A 111 3.88 -10.68 6.30
C VAL A 111 3.27 -10.26 4.98
N VAL A 112 2.80 -9.02 4.91
CA VAL A 112 2.16 -8.43 3.72
C VAL A 112 2.93 -7.20 3.29
N PHE A 113 3.08 -6.98 1.97
CA PHE A 113 3.66 -5.75 1.44
C PHE A 113 2.89 -5.20 0.26
N SER A 114 2.88 -3.87 0.12
CA SER A 114 2.15 -3.17 -0.94
C SER A 114 2.58 -1.70 -1.07
N ASP A 115 1.94 -0.98 -1.97
CA ASP A 115 1.91 0.47 -1.97
C ASP A 115 0.85 0.95 -0.94
N VAL A 116 0.98 2.16 -0.38
CA VAL A 116 0.16 2.60 0.77
C VAL A 116 -1.34 2.60 0.48
N GLU A 117 -1.72 2.88 -0.75
CA GLU A 117 -3.12 2.94 -1.20
C GLU A 117 -3.74 1.58 -1.54
N GLU A 118 -2.98 0.49 -1.43
CA GLU A 118 -3.45 -0.89 -1.64
C GLU A 118 -3.82 -1.53 -0.31
N VAL A 119 -5.05 -1.38 0.14
CA VAL A 119 -5.54 -1.88 1.43
C VAL A 119 -6.31 -3.17 1.24
N TRP A 120 -5.82 -4.24 1.84
CA TRP A 120 -6.43 -5.57 1.87
C TRP A 120 -7.46 -5.71 3.01
N ASP A 121 -8.16 -6.81 3.09
CA ASP A 121 -9.07 -7.12 4.19
C ASP A 121 -8.89 -8.57 4.70
N GLN A 122 -9.60 -8.91 5.77
CA GLN A 122 -9.46 -10.19 6.47
C GLN A 122 -9.70 -11.45 5.62
N ARG A 123 -10.33 -11.34 4.45
CA ARG A 123 -10.58 -12.49 3.55
C ARG A 123 -9.29 -13.14 3.07
N MET A 124 -8.17 -12.38 3.05
CA MET A 124 -6.86 -12.89 2.64
C MET A 124 -6.17 -13.75 3.68
N LEU A 125 -6.50 -13.63 4.96
CA LEU A 125 -5.73 -14.23 6.06
C LEU A 125 -5.57 -15.74 5.92
N GLY A 126 -6.65 -16.47 5.64
CA GLY A 126 -6.59 -17.92 5.43
C GLY A 126 -5.69 -18.31 4.26
N ARG A 127 -5.75 -17.55 3.16
CA ARG A 127 -4.91 -17.82 1.99
C ARG A 127 -3.44 -17.52 2.25
N TRP A 128 -3.13 -16.43 2.93
CA TRP A 128 -1.76 -16.05 3.27
C TRP A 128 -1.14 -16.93 4.35
N ALA A 129 -1.92 -17.58 5.19
CA ALA A 129 -1.40 -18.57 6.13
C ALA A 129 -0.81 -19.82 5.43
N GLU A 130 -1.29 -20.13 4.24
CA GLU A 130 -0.90 -21.33 3.48
C GLU A 130 0.18 -21.07 2.44
N ALA A 131 0.10 -19.94 1.70
CA ALA A 131 0.92 -19.67 0.55
C ALA A 131 1.14 -18.18 0.29
N ILE A 132 2.13 -17.85 -0.55
CA ILE A 132 2.24 -16.51 -1.13
C ILE A 132 1.08 -16.31 -2.11
N ALA A 133 0.32 -15.24 -1.90
CA ALA A 133 -0.82 -14.89 -2.73
C ALA A 133 -0.98 -13.36 -2.83
N VAL A 134 -1.79 -12.93 -3.80
CA VAL A 134 -2.08 -11.51 -4.04
C VAL A 134 -3.55 -11.21 -3.78
N ALA A 135 -3.82 -10.08 -3.11
CA ALA A 135 -5.16 -9.55 -2.97
C ALA A 135 -5.63 -8.95 -4.31
N GLY A 136 -6.72 -9.47 -4.84
CA GLY A 136 -7.40 -8.94 -6.02
C GLY A 136 -8.33 -7.79 -5.60
N GLN A 137 -7.84 -6.56 -5.72
CA GLN A 137 -8.48 -5.38 -5.14
C GLN A 137 -9.46 -4.70 -6.11
N ASP A 138 -10.50 -4.10 -5.54
CA ASP A 138 -11.38 -3.18 -6.26
C ASP A 138 -10.64 -1.85 -6.47
N MET A 139 -10.25 -1.60 -7.72
CA MET A 139 -9.48 -0.42 -8.07
C MET A 139 -10.39 0.78 -8.34
N ARG A 140 -10.23 1.81 -7.54
CA ARG A 140 -10.89 3.11 -7.67
C ARG A 140 -9.88 4.18 -8.06
N VAL A 141 -10.27 5.11 -8.91
CA VAL A 141 -9.36 6.10 -9.48
C VAL A 141 -10.02 7.47 -9.48
N LEU A 142 -9.30 8.49 -9.03
CA LEU A 142 -9.68 9.90 -8.93
C LEU A 142 -10.72 10.20 -7.85
N LYS A 143 -11.70 9.32 -7.65
CA LYS A 143 -12.69 9.37 -6.57
C LYS A 143 -13.00 7.96 -6.06
N PRO A 144 -13.30 7.81 -4.76
CA PRO A 144 -13.61 6.50 -4.18
C PRO A 144 -14.83 5.80 -4.79
N GLU A 145 -15.75 6.54 -5.39
CA GLU A 145 -16.93 6.01 -6.07
C GLU A 145 -16.65 5.58 -7.51
N TRP A 146 -15.51 5.96 -8.10
CA TRP A 146 -15.21 5.74 -9.51
C TRP A 146 -14.33 4.50 -9.73
N GLN A 147 -15.01 3.41 -10.07
CA GLN A 147 -14.37 2.12 -10.32
C GLN A 147 -13.72 2.09 -11.71
N ARG A 148 -12.47 1.66 -11.75
CA ARG A 148 -11.74 1.35 -12.99
C ARG A 148 -11.77 -0.13 -13.31
N SER A 149 -11.59 -0.99 -12.33
CA SER A 149 -11.56 -2.44 -12.50
C SER A 149 -11.76 -3.15 -11.16
N THR A 150 -12.29 -4.35 -11.22
CA THR A 150 -12.28 -5.31 -10.12
C THR A 150 -11.01 -6.18 -10.19
N ASN A 151 -10.68 -6.83 -9.08
CA ASN A 151 -9.63 -7.85 -9.01
C ASN A 151 -8.24 -7.39 -9.49
N TRP A 152 -7.88 -6.11 -9.22
CA TRP A 152 -6.54 -5.58 -9.46
C TRP A 152 -5.52 -6.25 -8.54
N PRO A 153 -4.38 -6.77 -9.05
CA PRO A 153 -3.38 -7.43 -8.19
C PRO A 153 -2.62 -6.39 -7.36
N GLY A 154 -3.03 -6.25 -6.10
CA GLY A 154 -2.50 -5.26 -5.15
C GLY A 154 -1.55 -5.87 -4.13
N SER A 155 -1.96 -5.89 -2.85
CA SER A 155 -1.13 -6.36 -1.73
C SER A 155 -0.72 -7.82 -1.89
N ILE A 156 0.55 -8.13 -1.63
CA ILE A 156 1.12 -9.48 -1.68
C ILE A 156 1.50 -9.89 -0.26
N GLY A 157 1.14 -11.09 0.13
CA GLY A 157 1.49 -11.61 1.46
C GLY A 157 1.61 -13.12 1.47
N GLY A 158 2.08 -13.63 2.60
CA GLY A 158 2.27 -15.05 2.86
C GLY A 158 2.95 -15.31 4.19
N PRO A 159 3.16 -16.59 4.57
CA PRO A 159 3.90 -16.93 5.77
C PRO A 159 5.35 -16.48 5.65
N TRP A 160 5.92 -15.99 6.76
CA TRP A 160 7.30 -15.47 6.75
C TRP A 160 8.32 -16.47 6.19
N ARG A 161 8.21 -17.76 6.53
CA ARG A 161 9.08 -18.81 5.98
C ARG A 161 9.17 -18.86 4.45
N LEU A 162 8.11 -18.41 3.76
CA LEU A 162 8.10 -18.31 2.30
C LEU A 162 8.53 -16.93 1.82
N MET A 163 8.15 -15.87 2.55
CA MET A 163 8.41 -14.48 2.18
C MET A 163 9.87 -14.06 2.42
N GLU A 164 10.54 -14.69 3.39
CA GLU A 164 11.90 -14.32 3.81
C GLU A 164 12.94 -14.51 2.70
N SER A 165 12.85 -15.60 1.94
CA SER A 165 13.80 -15.91 0.85
C SER A 165 13.50 -15.16 -0.45
N GLU A 166 12.28 -14.64 -0.63
CA GLU A 166 11.86 -14.01 -1.88
C GLU A 166 12.41 -12.60 -2.07
N ASP A 167 12.67 -12.23 -3.31
CA ASP A 167 12.85 -10.83 -3.70
C ASP A 167 11.48 -10.18 -3.89
N TRP A 168 11.13 -9.22 -3.02
CA TRP A 168 9.81 -8.59 -3.01
C TRP A 168 9.54 -7.74 -4.25
N GLN A 169 10.57 -7.17 -4.89
CA GLN A 169 10.37 -6.50 -6.17
C GLN A 169 10.02 -7.52 -7.26
N ARG A 170 10.71 -8.65 -7.30
CA ARG A 170 10.41 -9.73 -8.26
C ARG A 170 9.01 -10.32 -8.04
N LEU A 171 8.57 -10.49 -6.78
CA LEU A 171 7.19 -10.88 -6.48
C LEU A 171 6.19 -9.84 -7.03
N ARG A 172 6.48 -8.55 -6.82
CA ARG A 172 5.64 -7.46 -7.33
C ARG A 172 5.55 -7.46 -8.86
N ASP A 173 6.66 -7.71 -9.55
CA ASP A 173 6.70 -7.76 -11.01
C ASP A 173 5.88 -8.93 -11.55
N ARG A 174 5.89 -10.08 -10.85
CA ARG A 174 5.13 -11.30 -11.21
C ARG A 174 3.76 -11.41 -10.56
N ARG A 175 3.22 -10.35 -9.96
CA ARG A 175 1.97 -10.41 -9.19
C ARG A 175 0.75 -10.92 -9.97
N TYR A 176 0.78 -10.80 -11.30
CA TYR A 176 -0.28 -11.32 -12.18
C TYR A 176 -0.29 -12.85 -12.27
N GLU A 177 0.83 -13.49 -11.96
CA GLU A 177 1.02 -14.95 -11.99
C GLU A 177 0.69 -15.62 -10.65
N LEU A 178 0.64 -14.82 -9.56
CA LEU A 178 0.38 -15.33 -8.22
C LEU A 178 -1.09 -15.73 -8.04
N PRO A 179 -1.37 -16.73 -7.18
CA PRO A 179 -2.72 -17.05 -6.74
C PRO A 179 -3.42 -15.81 -6.20
N ARG A 180 -4.68 -15.59 -6.62
CA ARG A 180 -5.41 -14.37 -6.33
C ARG A 180 -6.76 -14.66 -5.68
N LEU A 181 -7.12 -13.82 -4.69
CA LEU A 181 -8.44 -13.82 -4.07
C LEU A 181 -8.94 -12.38 -4.00
N GLU A 182 -10.21 -12.15 -4.35
CA GLU A 182 -10.81 -10.82 -4.25
C GLU A 182 -10.86 -10.34 -2.80
N SER A 183 -10.21 -9.20 -2.55
CA SER A 183 -10.05 -8.66 -1.20
C SER A 183 -9.56 -7.20 -1.23
N GLY A 184 -10.28 -6.32 -0.53
CA GLY A 184 -9.84 -4.96 -0.30
C GLY A 184 -9.93 -4.03 -1.50
N TRP A 185 -9.21 -2.90 -1.39
CA TRP A 185 -9.32 -1.78 -2.33
C TRP A 185 -7.95 -1.21 -2.70
N HIS A 186 -7.86 -0.72 -3.92
CA HIS A 186 -6.76 0.09 -4.42
C HIS A 186 -7.29 1.49 -4.77
N LEU A 187 -7.14 2.45 -3.84
CA LEU A 187 -7.61 3.82 -3.99
C LEU A 187 -6.47 4.71 -4.49
N THR A 188 -6.35 4.87 -5.79
CA THR A 188 -5.22 5.58 -6.40
C THR A 188 -5.62 6.86 -7.11
N TRP A 189 -4.68 7.83 -7.18
CA TRP A 189 -4.89 9.13 -7.82
C TRP A 189 -6.00 9.95 -7.15
N MET A 190 -6.15 9.83 -5.83
CA MET A 190 -7.11 10.56 -5.02
C MET A 190 -6.62 11.98 -4.69
N GLY A 191 -7.51 12.83 -4.15
CA GLY A 191 -7.16 14.17 -3.66
C GLY A 191 -7.21 15.27 -4.72
N GLY A 192 -7.84 15.03 -5.86
CA GLY A 192 -8.05 16.01 -6.92
C GLY A 192 -6.86 16.20 -7.85
N ALA A 193 -6.98 17.14 -8.80
CA ALA A 193 -6.04 17.29 -9.90
C ALA A 193 -4.63 17.69 -9.45
N ASP A 194 -4.50 18.53 -8.41
CA ASP A 194 -3.18 18.96 -7.90
C ASP A 194 -2.41 17.79 -7.25
N ALA A 195 -3.06 16.99 -6.43
CA ALA A 195 -2.48 15.79 -5.84
C ALA A 195 -2.08 14.77 -6.94
N CYS A 196 -2.90 14.62 -7.97
CA CYS A 196 -2.57 13.79 -9.13
C CYS A 196 -1.34 14.30 -9.89
N ARG A 197 -1.20 15.60 -10.07
CA ARG A 197 0.00 16.23 -10.71
C ARG A 197 1.26 16.00 -9.86
N GLU A 198 1.19 16.18 -8.55
CA GLU A 198 2.31 15.90 -7.63
C GLU A 198 2.71 14.42 -7.72
N LYS A 199 1.75 13.51 -7.66
CA LYS A 199 2.00 12.06 -7.81
C LYS A 199 2.62 11.72 -9.17
N ALA A 200 2.11 12.28 -10.26
CA ALA A 200 2.65 12.05 -11.62
C ALA A 200 4.10 12.52 -11.77
N ALA A 201 4.48 13.61 -11.09
CA ALA A 201 5.86 14.11 -11.08
C ALA A 201 6.80 13.22 -10.23
N ALA A 202 6.28 12.44 -9.29
CA ALA A 202 7.06 11.66 -8.32
C ALA A 202 7.29 10.20 -8.73
N ILE A 203 6.31 9.56 -9.40
CA ILE A 203 6.33 8.12 -9.71
C ILE A 203 7.31 7.76 -10.83
N SER A 204 7.65 6.47 -10.92
CA SER A 204 8.62 5.95 -11.90
C SER A 204 8.15 6.04 -13.34
N ASP A 205 6.84 5.91 -13.61
CA ASP A 205 6.28 5.86 -14.96
C ASP A 205 6.07 7.28 -15.55
N PRO A 206 6.83 7.70 -16.57
CA PRO A 206 6.77 9.05 -17.11
C PRO A 206 5.49 9.35 -17.91
N LYS A 207 4.70 8.34 -18.28
CA LYS A 207 3.52 8.52 -19.15
C LYS A 207 2.44 9.41 -18.54
N TYR A 208 2.42 9.57 -17.21
CA TYR A 208 1.43 10.39 -16.51
C TYR A 208 1.78 11.87 -16.41
N ARG A 209 3.01 12.30 -16.77
CA ARG A 209 3.48 13.69 -16.59
C ARG A 209 2.69 14.74 -17.39
N ASN A 210 2.17 14.34 -18.55
CA ASN A 210 1.44 15.25 -19.45
C ASN A 210 -0.07 14.98 -19.44
N VAL A 211 -0.58 14.30 -18.42
CA VAL A 211 -2.01 13.99 -18.31
C VAL A 211 -2.77 15.22 -17.81
N ASN A 212 -3.87 15.56 -18.49
CA ASN A 212 -4.77 16.61 -18.04
C ASN A 212 -5.76 16.06 -17.00
N PHE A 213 -5.39 16.10 -15.72
CA PHE A 213 -6.20 15.56 -14.63
C PHE A 213 -7.51 16.31 -14.43
N ASP A 214 -7.56 17.64 -14.68
CA ASP A 214 -8.82 18.40 -14.59
C ASP A 214 -9.83 17.87 -15.61
N TRP A 215 -9.38 17.63 -16.84
CA TRP A 215 -10.24 17.05 -17.87
C TRP A 215 -10.69 15.63 -17.52
N LEU A 216 -9.80 14.77 -16.98
CA LEU A 216 -10.14 13.41 -16.56
C LEU A 216 -11.22 13.40 -15.47
N ILE A 217 -11.08 14.30 -14.47
CA ILE A 217 -12.06 14.44 -13.38
C ILE A 217 -13.40 14.96 -13.93
N GLN A 218 -13.36 16.01 -14.75
CA GLN A 218 -14.59 16.60 -15.33
C GLN A 218 -15.38 15.60 -16.17
N HIS A 219 -14.69 14.70 -16.88
CA HIS A 219 -15.33 13.75 -17.80
C HIS A 219 -15.46 12.33 -17.23
N GLN A 220 -15.18 12.14 -15.95
CA GLN A 220 -15.23 10.84 -15.26
C GLN A 220 -14.48 9.74 -16.06
N ARG A 221 -13.24 10.04 -16.46
CA ARG A 221 -12.42 9.12 -17.25
C ARG A 221 -11.08 8.85 -16.58
N TRP A 222 -10.53 7.68 -16.87
CA TRP A 222 -9.10 7.42 -16.76
C TRP A 222 -8.50 7.36 -18.16
N VAL A 223 -7.19 7.50 -18.27
CA VAL A 223 -6.46 7.73 -19.54
C VAL A 223 -7.01 6.95 -20.75
N ASP A 224 -7.36 5.69 -20.56
CA ASP A 224 -7.76 4.76 -21.62
C ASP A 224 -9.28 4.48 -21.70
N ARG A 225 -10.08 4.83 -20.67
CA ARG A 225 -11.50 4.45 -20.59
C ARG A 225 -12.35 5.33 -19.68
N PRO A 226 -13.68 5.31 -19.83
CA PRO A 226 -14.58 5.87 -18.83
C PRO A 226 -14.48 5.10 -17.51
N LEU A 227 -14.78 5.78 -16.40
CA LEU A 227 -14.88 5.19 -15.07
C LEU A 227 -16.35 4.90 -14.76
N GLN A 228 -16.61 3.77 -14.12
CA GLN A 228 -17.95 3.42 -13.67
C GLN A 228 -18.21 4.09 -12.31
N ASP A 229 -19.27 4.88 -12.22
CA ASP A 229 -19.78 5.33 -10.92
C ASP A 229 -20.57 4.18 -10.28
N VAL A 230 -20.09 3.67 -9.16
CA VAL A 230 -20.73 2.56 -8.43
C VAL A 230 -21.46 3.04 -7.18
N GLY A 231 -21.47 4.35 -6.93
CA GLY A 231 -22.24 5.00 -5.89
C GLY A 231 -21.84 4.65 -4.45
N ASN A 232 -20.92 3.72 -4.25
CA ASN A 232 -20.46 3.32 -2.91
C ASN A 232 -19.00 3.70 -2.66
N ARG A 233 -18.71 4.01 -1.43
CA ARG A 233 -17.40 4.36 -0.91
C ARG A 233 -16.95 3.32 0.10
N PRO A 234 -15.69 2.85 0.10
CA PRO A 234 -15.19 1.96 1.15
C PRO A 234 -15.29 2.62 2.53
N GLU A 235 -15.58 1.83 3.55
CA GLU A 235 -15.73 2.33 4.92
C GLU A 235 -14.45 3.03 5.39
N GLY A 236 -14.62 4.15 6.09
CA GLY A 236 -13.53 4.93 6.69
C GLY A 236 -12.67 5.72 5.70
N VAL A 237 -12.99 5.70 4.41
CA VAL A 237 -12.29 6.54 3.41
C VAL A 237 -12.59 8.02 3.67
N PRO A 238 -11.55 8.89 3.68
CA PRO A 238 -11.71 10.32 3.94
C PRO A 238 -12.71 10.98 2.98
N GLU A 239 -13.54 11.90 3.51
CA GLU A 239 -14.51 12.66 2.70
C GLU A 239 -13.82 13.59 1.69
N THR A 240 -12.58 13.97 1.98
CA THR A 240 -11.74 14.84 1.13
C THR A 240 -11.27 14.19 -0.17
N TRP A 241 -11.47 12.90 -0.33
CA TRP A 241 -11.10 12.15 -1.54
C TRP A 241 -12.19 12.11 -2.59
#